data_80adf4c6054915743baff536f4189618
#
_entry.id   80adf4c6054915743baff536f4189618
#
_cell.length_a   1.000
_cell.length_b   1.000
_cell.length_c   1.000
_cell.angle_alpha   90.00
_cell.angle_beta   90.00
_cell.angle_gamma   90.00
#
_symmetry.space_group_name_H-M   'P 1'
#
loop_
_entity.id
_entity.type
_entity.pdbx_description
1 polymer ?
#
loop_
_entity_poly.entity_id
_entity_poly.type
_entity_poly.pdbx_seq_one_letter_code
_entity_poly.pdbx_strand_id
1 'polypeptide(L)'
;MTIGLALLLAAAAGCSPESLRDTMRSLAAPAEGRVGAAGIVLETGQRASWNATERFPMQSVYKLPIAMAVFRRVDEGRVRLDRRVRVRKSDVPPTGVYSPLRDRHPGGAFEISVRELLRASIVDSDGLACDVLLRLVPPDDVTAFLRRLGVEGVTVATTEKAMSSGEDVQLRNWATPEAALNLLRLLHEGRGVSPGAREMLLAWMTETETGPGRIKGALPPGTPVAHKTGTSGTHEGRTRATNDVGLITLPDGRHVALAVFVSDSRADTARREGAIANIARALWDCWSSPAK
;
A
#
# COMPACT_ATOMS: atom_id res chain seq x y z
N MET A 1 -22.34 20.38 40.96
CA MET A 1 -21.89 20.70 39.60
C MET A 1 -20.47 20.18 39.35
N THR A 2 -20.22 18.86 39.27
CA THR A 2 -18.86 18.30 39.13
C THR A 2 -18.82 16.96 38.35
N ILE A 3 -19.82 16.68 37.50
CA ILE A 3 -19.89 15.40 36.74
C ILE A 3 -19.38 15.54 35.29
N GLY A 4 -19.18 16.78 34.78
CA GLY A 4 -18.79 17.01 33.38
C GLY A 4 -17.29 16.84 33.04
N LEU A 5 -16.39 16.89 34.05
CA LEU A 5 -14.94 16.92 33.81
C LEU A 5 -14.32 15.52 33.66
N ALA A 6 -14.93 14.51 34.28
CA ALA A 6 -14.40 13.13 34.26
C ALA A 6 -14.61 12.40 32.91
N LEU A 7 -15.70 12.68 32.18
CA LEU A 7 -15.95 12.09 30.87
C LEU A 7 -15.02 12.63 29.75
N LEU A 8 -14.60 13.88 29.84
CA LEU A 8 -13.72 14.53 28.86
C LEU A 8 -12.27 14.03 28.98
N LEU A 9 -11.81 13.67 30.19
CA LEU A 9 -10.49 13.10 30.42
C LEU A 9 -10.39 11.64 29.95
N ALA A 10 -11.47 10.86 30.03
CA ALA A 10 -11.51 9.46 29.57
C ALA A 10 -11.40 9.35 28.03
N ALA A 11 -12.02 10.28 27.27
CA ALA A 11 -11.91 10.31 25.82
C ALA A 11 -10.48 10.67 25.33
N ALA A 12 -9.78 11.57 26.06
CA ALA A 12 -8.40 11.92 25.74
C ALA A 12 -7.38 10.81 26.07
N ALA A 13 -7.64 10.01 27.09
CA ALA A 13 -6.79 8.87 27.46
C ALA A 13 -6.86 7.72 26.42
N GLY A 14 -7.99 7.54 25.73
CA GLY A 14 -8.21 6.51 24.73
C GLY A 14 -7.50 6.73 23.39
N CYS A 15 -6.98 7.95 23.11
CA CYS A 15 -6.33 8.31 21.85
C CYS A 15 -4.84 8.68 22.03
N SER A 16 -4.23 8.33 23.15
CA SER A 16 -2.77 8.48 23.30
C SER A 16 -2.02 7.51 22.38
N PRO A 17 -0.78 7.82 21.97
CA PRO A 17 0.04 6.91 21.17
C PRO A 17 0.20 5.51 21.80
N GLU A 18 0.34 5.42 23.14
CA GLU A 18 0.43 4.15 23.85
C GLU A 18 -0.87 3.38 23.81
N SER A 19 -2.01 4.04 24.06
CA SER A 19 -3.34 3.43 23.98
C SER A 19 -3.65 2.91 22.59
N LEU A 20 -3.33 3.69 21.55
CA LEU A 20 -3.50 3.27 20.15
C LEU A 20 -2.58 2.09 19.78
N ARG A 21 -1.34 2.07 20.28
CA ARG A 21 -0.43 0.94 20.09
C ARG A 21 -1.02 -0.35 20.70
N ASP A 22 -1.53 -0.30 21.93
CA ASP A 22 -2.13 -1.45 22.61
C ASP A 22 -3.42 -1.89 21.91
N THR A 23 -4.22 -0.94 21.40
CA THR A 23 -5.38 -1.21 20.55
C THR A 23 -4.97 -1.91 19.26
N MET A 24 -3.96 -1.43 18.54
CA MET A 24 -3.45 -2.09 17.33
C MET A 24 -2.99 -3.51 17.62
N ARG A 25 -2.27 -3.74 18.73
CA ARG A 25 -1.83 -5.08 19.15
C ARG A 25 -3.01 -6.02 19.38
N SER A 26 -4.05 -5.56 20.07
CA SER A 26 -5.26 -6.33 20.33
C SER A 26 -6.02 -6.67 19.05
N LEU A 27 -6.20 -5.67 18.16
CA LEU A 27 -6.89 -5.83 16.88
C LEU A 27 -6.09 -6.69 15.86
N ALA A 28 -4.78 -6.80 16.04
CA ALA A 28 -3.90 -7.65 15.22
C ALA A 28 -4.03 -9.14 15.57
N ALA A 29 -4.38 -9.50 16.81
CA ALA A 29 -4.38 -10.88 17.30
C ALA A 29 -5.23 -11.85 16.45
N PRO A 30 -6.46 -11.50 15.99
CA PRO A 30 -7.28 -12.39 15.15
C PRO A 30 -6.63 -12.79 13.81
N ALA A 31 -5.62 -12.06 13.33
CA ALA A 31 -4.91 -12.39 12.10
C ALA A 31 -4.02 -13.64 12.22
N GLU A 32 -3.77 -14.17 13.42
CA GLU A 32 -2.97 -15.39 13.66
C GLU A 32 -1.65 -15.42 12.87
N GLY A 33 -0.95 -14.28 12.85
CA GLY A 33 0.29 -14.07 12.12
C GLY A 33 1.06 -12.87 12.66
N ARG A 34 2.13 -12.51 11.96
CA ARG A 34 2.86 -11.28 12.26
C ARG A 34 2.10 -10.10 11.68
N VAL A 35 1.85 -9.06 12.48
CA VAL A 35 1.21 -7.83 12.05
C VAL A 35 2.10 -6.65 12.39
N GLY A 36 2.28 -5.76 11.42
CA GLY A 36 2.92 -4.47 11.60
C GLY A 36 2.04 -3.35 11.07
N ALA A 37 1.91 -2.29 11.84
CA ALA A 37 1.09 -1.14 11.47
C ALA A 37 1.74 0.18 11.86
N ALA A 38 1.58 1.20 11.02
CA ALA A 38 1.97 2.57 11.31
C ALA A 38 0.97 3.55 10.68
N GLY A 39 0.55 4.53 11.45
CA GLY A 39 -0.37 5.59 11.02
C GLY A 39 0.07 6.96 11.52
N ILE A 40 -0.21 8.00 10.73
CA ILE A 40 0.06 9.41 11.07
C ILE A 40 -1.00 10.31 10.44
N VAL A 41 -1.45 11.32 11.19
CA VAL A 41 -2.17 12.48 10.64
C VAL A 41 -1.15 13.43 10.07
N LEU A 42 -1.17 13.65 8.76
CA LEU A 42 -0.12 14.35 8.03
C LEU A 42 0.01 15.82 8.44
N GLU A 43 -1.10 16.48 8.76
CA GLU A 43 -1.16 17.90 9.10
C GLU A 43 -0.78 18.20 10.55
N THR A 44 -0.97 17.23 11.47
CA THR A 44 -0.73 17.45 12.91
C THR A 44 0.47 16.67 13.45
N GLY A 45 0.92 15.64 12.72
CA GLY A 45 1.99 14.75 13.17
C GLY A 45 1.58 13.74 14.24
N GLN A 46 0.28 13.69 14.63
CA GLN A 46 -0.22 12.66 15.55
C GLN A 46 0.02 11.28 14.93
N ARG A 47 0.61 10.36 15.70
CA ARG A 47 1.02 9.06 15.16
C ARG A 47 0.82 7.94 16.17
N ALA A 48 0.64 6.73 15.65
CA ALA A 48 0.63 5.49 16.40
C ALA A 48 1.21 4.36 15.56
N SER A 49 1.85 3.39 16.21
CA SER A 49 2.45 2.28 15.49
C SER A 49 2.61 1.03 16.36
N TRP A 50 2.62 -0.12 15.68
CA TRP A 50 2.89 -1.44 16.26
C TRP A 50 3.78 -2.23 15.29
N ASN A 51 4.89 -2.81 15.76
CA ASN A 51 5.89 -3.54 14.96
C ASN A 51 6.34 -2.77 13.69
N ALA A 52 6.43 -1.44 13.78
CA ALA A 52 6.58 -0.56 12.61
C ALA A 52 7.95 -0.66 11.92
N THR A 53 8.96 -1.22 12.58
CA THR A 53 10.33 -1.39 12.07
C THR A 53 10.63 -2.81 11.58
N GLU A 54 9.70 -3.75 11.73
CA GLU A 54 9.84 -5.11 11.22
C GLU A 54 9.66 -5.13 9.69
N ARG A 55 10.34 -6.09 9.04
CA ARG A 55 10.24 -6.29 7.59
C ARG A 55 9.09 -7.22 7.26
N PHE A 56 8.28 -6.80 6.28
CA PHE A 56 7.15 -7.55 5.76
C PHE A 56 7.24 -7.70 4.23
N PRO A 57 6.88 -8.85 3.65
CA PRO A 57 6.78 -9.00 2.21
C PRO A 57 5.68 -8.07 1.67
N MET A 58 6.03 -7.24 0.68
CA MET A 58 5.12 -6.21 0.17
C MET A 58 4.02 -6.77 -0.72
N GLN A 59 4.30 -7.82 -1.47
CA GLN A 59 3.44 -8.19 -2.60
C GLN A 59 3.13 -6.95 -3.45
N SER A 60 1.94 -6.84 -4.01
CA SER A 60 1.59 -5.73 -4.91
C SER A 60 1.66 -4.32 -4.31
N VAL A 61 1.91 -4.15 -3.01
CA VAL A 61 2.23 -2.82 -2.43
C VAL A 61 3.46 -2.21 -3.11
N TYR A 62 4.43 -3.04 -3.55
CA TYR A 62 5.65 -2.56 -4.22
C TYR A 62 5.38 -1.85 -5.57
N LYS A 63 4.18 -1.99 -6.14
CA LYS A 63 3.77 -1.30 -7.38
C LYS A 63 3.65 0.21 -7.18
N LEU A 64 3.38 0.66 -5.96
CA LEU A 64 3.36 2.09 -5.64
C LEU A 64 4.74 2.75 -5.82
N PRO A 65 5.83 2.31 -5.19
CA PRO A 65 7.15 2.88 -5.44
C PRO A 65 7.64 2.70 -6.89
N ILE A 66 7.26 1.62 -7.58
CA ILE A 66 7.56 1.45 -9.01
C ILE A 66 6.88 2.55 -9.83
N ALA A 67 5.59 2.80 -9.61
CA ALA A 67 4.86 3.85 -10.32
C ALA A 67 5.48 5.23 -10.07
N MET A 68 5.85 5.57 -8.82
CA MET A 68 6.56 6.80 -8.50
C MET A 68 7.90 6.92 -9.24
N ALA A 69 8.68 5.84 -9.31
CA ALA A 69 9.95 5.84 -10.02
C ALA A 69 9.78 5.98 -11.55
N VAL A 70 8.72 5.39 -12.13
CA VAL A 70 8.39 5.59 -13.55
C VAL A 70 7.95 7.04 -13.80
N PHE A 71 7.09 7.63 -12.96
CA PHE A 71 6.72 9.04 -13.07
C PHE A 71 7.93 9.95 -12.94
N ARG A 72 8.88 9.64 -12.06
CA ARG A 72 10.15 10.37 -11.99
C ARG A 72 10.91 10.35 -13.32
N ARG A 73 10.95 9.20 -14.03
CA ARG A 73 11.53 9.13 -15.39
C ARG A 73 10.74 9.96 -16.41
N VAL A 74 9.43 10.08 -16.24
CA VAL A 74 8.59 10.96 -17.08
C VAL A 74 8.92 12.42 -16.81
N ASP A 75 9.02 12.84 -15.56
CA ASP A 75 9.38 14.21 -15.16
C ASP A 75 10.79 14.60 -15.65
N GLU A 76 11.71 13.63 -15.75
CA GLU A 76 13.04 13.80 -16.31
C GLU A 76 13.11 13.78 -17.85
N GLY A 77 11.95 13.61 -18.53
CA GLY A 77 11.88 13.52 -20.00
C GLY A 77 12.45 12.22 -20.60
N ARG A 78 12.80 11.23 -19.78
CA ARG A 78 13.38 9.95 -20.20
C ARG A 78 12.33 8.95 -20.68
N VAL A 79 11.11 9.09 -20.23
CA VAL A 79 9.96 8.26 -20.58
C VAL A 79 8.78 9.19 -20.88
N ARG A 80 7.97 8.86 -21.89
CA ARG A 80 6.72 9.58 -22.17
C ARG A 80 5.53 8.71 -21.79
N LEU A 81 4.48 9.28 -21.22
CA LEU A 81 3.26 8.54 -20.84
C LEU A 81 2.52 7.96 -22.04
N ASP A 82 2.56 8.63 -23.20
CA ASP A 82 1.94 8.18 -24.46
C ASP A 82 2.83 7.20 -25.25
N ARG A 83 4.08 6.98 -24.81
CA ARG A 83 4.98 6.01 -25.45
C ARG A 83 4.32 4.64 -25.48
N ARG A 84 4.20 4.05 -26.69
CA ARG A 84 3.76 2.66 -26.89
C ARG A 84 4.90 1.71 -26.52
N VAL A 85 4.60 0.73 -25.70
CA VAL A 85 5.53 -0.31 -25.26
C VAL A 85 5.02 -1.64 -25.79
N ARG A 86 5.89 -2.36 -26.50
CA ARG A 86 5.56 -3.70 -26.99
C ARG A 86 5.67 -4.69 -25.82
N VAL A 87 4.57 -5.33 -25.49
CA VAL A 87 4.51 -6.53 -24.67
C VAL A 87 4.85 -7.72 -25.57
N ARG A 88 5.78 -8.56 -25.13
CA ARG A 88 6.22 -9.74 -25.87
C ARG A 88 5.56 -10.99 -25.28
N LYS A 89 5.49 -12.08 -26.04
CA LYS A 89 5.03 -13.37 -25.50
C LYS A 89 5.88 -13.83 -24.30
N SER A 90 7.18 -13.52 -24.30
CA SER A 90 8.09 -13.83 -23.19
C SER A 90 7.85 -13.00 -21.91
N ASP A 91 7.17 -11.86 -22.02
CA ASP A 91 6.82 -11.00 -20.87
C ASP A 91 5.59 -11.56 -20.13
N VAL A 92 4.77 -12.37 -20.81
CA VAL A 92 3.53 -12.89 -20.25
C VAL A 92 3.84 -13.82 -19.06
N PRO A 93 3.31 -13.50 -17.86
CA PRO A 93 3.55 -14.31 -16.67
C PRO A 93 2.72 -15.60 -16.72
N PRO A 94 3.08 -16.64 -15.94
CA PRO A 94 2.29 -17.85 -15.81
C PRO A 94 0.91 -17.55 -15.20
N THR A 95 -0.02 -18.50 -15.35
CA THR A 95 -1.42 -18.36 -14.90
C THR A 95 -1.56 -18.11 -13.39
N GLY A 96 -0.59 -18.51 -12.58
CA GLY A 96 -0.56 -18.24 -11.13
C GLY A 96 -0.32 -16.77 -10.76
N VAL A 97 0.15 -15.93 -11.69
CA VAL A 97 0.26 -14.48 -11.47
C VAL A 97 -1.06 -13.81 -11.86
N TYR A 98 -1.60 -13.01 -10.94
CA TYR A 98 -2.81 -12.22 -11.22
C TYR A 98 -2.53 -11.14 -12.28
N SER A 99 -3.20 -11.20 -13.41
CA SER A 99 -3.04 -10.24 -14.51
C SER A 99 -4.26 -10.16 -15.42
N PRO A 100 -5.24 -9.30 -15.11
CA PRO A 100 -6.36 -9.03 -16.01
C PRO A 100 -5.93 -8.54 -17.41
N LEU A 101 -4.78 -7.84 -17.49
CA LEU A 101 -4.22 -7.39 -18.75
C LEU A 101 -3.79 -8.56 -19.64
N ARG A 102 -3.13 -9.59 -19.08
CA ARG A 102 -2.83 -10.86 -19.79
C ARG A 102 -4.10 -11.50 -20.30
N ASP A 103 -5.12 -11.58 -19.46
CA ASP A 103 -6.35 -12.32 -19.75
C ASP A 103 -7.17 -11.63 -20.88
N ARG A 104 -7.05 -10.30 -21.00
CA ARG A 104 -7.61 -9.52 -22.13
C ARG A 104 -6.82 -9.69 -23.44
N HIS A 105 -5.61 -10.24 -23.41
CA HIS A 105 -4.72 -10.38 -24.56
C HIS A 105 -4.21 -11.83 -24.74
N PRO A 106 -5.09 -12.79 -25.01
CA PRO A 106 -4.71 -14.22 -25.09
C PRO A 106 -3.68 -14.53 -26.18
N GLY A 107 -3.54 -13.66 -27.20
CA GLY A 107 -2.49 -13.76 -28.22
C GLY A 107 -1.07 -13.50 -27.71
N GLY A 108 -0.93 -12.94 -26.51
CA GLY A 108 0.32 -12.79 -25.77
C GLY A 108 1.31 -11.76 -26.28
N ALA A 109 1.02 -11.05 -27.39
CA ALA A 109 1.85 -9.95 -27.89
C ALA A 109 0.96 -8.79 -28.35
N PHE A 110 1.19 -7.59 -27.79
CA PHE A 110 0.42 -6.39 -28.09
C PHE A 110 1.21 -5.12 -27.76
N GLU A 111 0.66 -3.97 -28.11
CA GLU A 111 1.23 -2.69 -27.74
C GLU A 111 0.29 -1.92 -26.81
N ILE A 112 0.86 -1.26 -25.80
CA ILE A 112 0.13 -0.52 -24.78
C ILE A 112 0.95 0.71 -24.36
N SER A 113 0.29 1.81 -23.99
CA SER A 113 1.00 2.99 -23.52
C SER A 113 1.54 2.84 -22.10
N VAL A 114 2.57 3.60 -21.74
CA VAL A 114 3.09 3.65 -20.36
C VAL A 114 2.00 4.09 -19.38
N ARG A 115 1.13 5.03 -19.77
CA ARG A 115 -0.02 5.47 -18.95
C ARG A 115 -0.96 4.31 -18.64
N GLU A 116 -1.33 3.52 -19.62
CA GLU A 116 -2.22 2.36 -19.44
C GLU A 116 -1.56 1.28 -18.58
N LEU A 117 -0.25 1.04 -18.73
CA LEU A 117 0.51 0.12 -17.87
C LEU A 117 0.51 0.60 -16.40
N LEU A 118 0.79 1.88 -16.16
CA LEU A 118 0.76 2.46 -14.81
C LEU A 118 -0.62 2.31 -14.19
N ARG A 119 -1.68 2.65 -14.93
CA ARG A 119 -3.05 2.52 -14.44
C ARG A 119 -3.39 1.07 -14.12
N ALA A 120 -3.14 0.13 -15.02
CA ALA A 120 -3.38 -1.31 -14.79
C ALA A 120 -2.60 -1.84 -13.56
N SER A 121 -1.34 -1.41 -13.41
CA SER A 121 -0.50 -1.79 -12.26
C SER A 121 -1.07 -1.28 -10.93
N ILE A 122 -1.61 -0.07 -10.87
CA ILE A 122 -2.12 0.54 -9.63
C ILE A 122 -3.58 0.14 -9.37
N VAL A 123 -4.49 0.36 -10.32
CA VAL A 123 -5.93 0.14 -10.15
C VAL A 123 -6.26 -1.34 -10.10
N ASP A 124 -5.83 -2.08 -11.13
CA ASP A 124 -6.14 -3.50 -11.27
C ASP A 124 -5.13 -4.40 -10.52
N SER A 125 -4.06 -3.81 -9.99
CA SER A 125 -2.94 -4.57 -9.39
C SER A 125 -2.27 -5.57 -10.35
N ASP A 126 -2.27 -5.28 -11.65
CA ASP A 126 -1.84 -6.17 -12.72
C ASP A 126 -0.34 -6.52 -12.67
N GLY A 127 -0.03 -7.83 -12.68
CA GLY A 127 1.34 -8.32 -12.58
C GLY A 127 2.14 -8.16 -13.88
N LEU A 128 1.51 -8.39 -15.05
CA LEU A 128 2.16 -8.18 -16.35
C LEU A 128 2.52 -6.70 -16.55
N ALA A 129 1.58 -5.81 -16.26
CA ALA A 129 1.83 -4.38 -16.35
C ALA A 129 3.00 -3.95 -15.47
N CYS A 130 3.05 -4.47 -14.24
CA CYS A 130 4.15 -4.22 -13.31
C CYS A 130 5.50 -4.66 -13.87
N ASP A 131 5.61 -5.88 -14.39
CA ASP A 131 6.86 -6.41 -14.93
C ASP A 131 7.32 -5.66 -16.20
N VAL A 132 6.38 -5.22 -17.03
CA VAL A 132 6.70 -4.37 -18.19
C VAL A 132 7.21 -2.98 -17.75
N LEU A 133 6.65 -2.40 -16.68
CA LEU A 133 7.17 -1.15 -16.10
C LEU A 133 8.57 -1.32 -15.51
N LEU A 134 8.87 -2.47 -14.90
CA LEU A 134 10.21 -2.78 -14.39
C LEU A 134 11.27 -2.93 -15.48
N ARG A 135 10.90 -3.09 -16.76
CA ARG A 135 11.82 -2.96 -17.88
C ARG A 135 12.23 -1.50 -18.15
N LEU A 136 11.38 -0.55 -17.79
CA LEU A 136 11.66 0.89 -17.92
C LEU A 136 12.44 1.42 -16.73
N VAL A 137 12.18 0.88 -15.54
CA VAL A 137 12.86 1.23 -14.29
C VAL A 137 13.16 -0.06 -13.52
N PRO A 138 14.36 -0.65 -13.68
CA PRO A 138 14.74 -1.88 -13.01
C PRO A 138 14.60 -1.83 -11.49
N PRO A 139 14.41 -2.98 -10.79
CA PRO A 139 14.21 -3.03 -9.34
C PRO A 139 15.25 -2.25 -8.53
N ASP A 140 16.53 -2.35 -8.89
CA ASP A 140 17.60 -1.64 -8.19
C ASP A 140 17.49 -0.11 -8.36
N ASP A 141 17.05 0.37 -9.53
CA ASP A 141 16.81 1.81 -9.78
C ASP A 141 15.63 2.32 -8.95
N VAL A 142 14.58 1.51 -8.75
CA VAL A 142 13.46 1.84 -7.86
C VAL A 142 13.96 1.98 -6.43
N THR A 143 14.73 1.01 -5.94
CA THR A 143 15.31 1.04 -4.59
C THR A 143 16.26 2.22 -4.42
N ALA A 144 17.11 2.51 -5.41
CA ALA A 144 17.99 3.68 -5.40
C ALA A 144 17.21 5.01 -5.41
N PHE A 145 16.11 5.08 -6.16
CA PHE A 145 15.22 6.25 -6.16
C PHE A 145 14.64 6.50 -4.77
N LEU A 146 14.14 5.46 -4.08
CA LEU A 146 13.59 5.57 -2.73
C LEU A 146 14.64 6.08 -1.73
N ARG A 147 15.86 5.53 -1.78
CA ARG A 147 16.97 5.99 -0.92
C ARG A 147 17.31 7.47 -1.13
N ARG A 148 17.30 7.96 -2.38
CA ARG A 148 17.50 9.39 -2.67
C ARG A 148 16.41 10.29 -2.10
N LEU A 149 15.20 9.76 -1.90
CA LEU A 149 14.09 10.45 -1.22
C LEU A 149 14.16 10.35 0.31
N GLY A 150 15.15 9.64 0.86
CA GLY A 150 15.27 9.37 2.30
C GLY A 150 14.31 8.29 2.80
N VAL A 151 13.79 7.43 1.89
CA VAL A 151 12.99 6.26 2.25
C VAL A 151 13.92 5.07 2.39
N GLU A 152 14.34 4.81 3.61
CA GLU A 152 15.02 3.58 4.00
C GLU A 152 13.99 2.56 4.51
N GLY A 153 14.29 1.28 4.37
CA GLY A 153 13.35 0.23 4.83
C GLY A 153 12.27 -0.16 3.82
N VAL A 154 12.46 0.18 2.52
CA VAL A 154 11.75 -0.39 1.37
C VAL A 154 12.77 -0.93 0.39
N THR A 155 12.58 -2.17 -0.06
CA THR A 155 13.43 -2.81 -1.07
C THR A 155 12.57 -3.43 -2.16
N VAL A 156 12.84 -3.04 -3.40
CA VAL A 156 12.32 -3.68 -4.61
C VAL A 156 13.50 -4.40 -5.26
N ALA A 157 13.43 -5.72 -5.35
CA ALA A 157 14.55 -6.57 -5.77
C ALA A 157 14.17 -7.62 -6.81
N THR A 158 12.87 -7.80 -7.10
CA THR A 158 12.42 -8.85 -8.00
C THR A 158 11.10 -8.50 -8.68
N THR A 159 10.71 -9.26 -9.72
CA THR A 159 9.53 -9.06 -10.56
C THR A 159 8.38 -9.98 -10.13
N GLU A 160 7.15 -9.73 -10.58
CA GLU A 160 5.98 -10.61 -10.37
C GLU A 160 6.24 -12.01 -10.90
N LYS A 161 6.80 -12.09 -12.12
CA LYS A 161 7.14 -13.37 -12.75
C LYS A 161 8.17 -14.15 -11.93
N ALA A 162 9.18 -13.47 -11.38
CA ALA A 162 10.17 -14.12 -10.53
C ALA A 162 9.57 -14.53 -9.17
N MET A 163 8.71 -13.72 -8.57
CA MET A 163 8.02 -14.07 -7.31
C MET A 163 7.15 -15.33 -7.45
N SER A 164 6.63 -15.63 -8.65
CA SER A 164 5.85 -16.84 -8.88
C SER A 164 6.68 -18.13 -8.88
N SER A 165 8.01 -18.05 -8.90
CA SER A 165 8.90 -19.22 -8.93
C SER A 165 9.16 -19.84 -7.55
N GLY A 166 8.80 -19.18 -6.45
CA GLY A 166 9.01 -19.73 -5.12
C GLY A 166 8.65 -18.77 -3.99
N GLU A 167 8.35 -19.33 -2.82
CA GLU A 167 7.95 -18.54 -1.65
C GLU A 167 9.05 -17.61 -1.16
N ASP A 168 10.30 -18.05 -1.14
CA ASP A 168 11.43 -17.25 -0.67
C ASP A 168 11.71 -16.05 -1.59
N VAL A 169 11.38 -16.16 -2.87
CA VAL A 169 11.52 -15.05 -3.82
C VAL A 169 10.57 -13.91 -3.49
N GLN A 170 9.38 -14.22 -2.97
CA GLN A 170 8.39 -13.21 -2.55
C GLN A 170 8.91 -12.32 -1.40
N LEU A 171 9.82 -12.83 -0.55
CA LEU A 171 10.40 -12.10 0.57
C LEU A 171 11.45 -11.06 0.15
N ARG A 172 11.91 -11.08 -1.10
CA ARG A 172 12.90 -10.12 -1.60
C ARG A 172 12.35 -8.71 -1.74
N ASN A 173 11.05 -8.56 -2.04
CA ASN A 173 10.35 -7.28 -2.07
C ASN A 173 9.73 -7.04 -0.69
N TRP A 174 10.35 -6.22 0.13
CA TRP A 174 9.92 -6.00 1.50
C TRP A 174 9.87 -4.52 1.87
N ALA A 175 9.01 -4.21 2.83
CA ALA A 175 8.96 -2.91 3.47
C ALA A 175 8.79 -3.05 4.99
N THR A 176 9.17 -2.01 5.71
CA THR A 176 8.69 -1.78 7.07
C THR A 176 7.43 -0.91 7.03
N PRO A 177 6.47 -1.06 7.97
CA PRO A 177 5.31 -0.17 8.05
C PRO A 177 5.69 1.31 8.13
N GLU A 178 6.73 1.65 8.88
CA GLU A 178 7.25 3.01 9.02
C GLU A 178 7.75 3.56 7.68
N ALA A 179 8.47 2.77 6.89
CA ALA A 179 8.99 3.22 5.61
C ALA A 179 7.87 3.35 4.55
N ALA A 180 6.88 2.46 4.57
CA ALA A 180 5.70 2.59 3.72
C ALA A 180 4.88 3.83 4.08
N LEU A 181 4.75 4.14 5.38
CA LEU A 181 4.13 5.37 5.86
C LEU A 181 4.87 6.62 5.34
N ASN A 182 6.21 6.63 5.44
CA ASN A 182 7.02 7.72 4.93
C ASN A 182 6.86 7.90 3.40
N LEU A 183 6.76 6.80 2.65
CA LEU A 183 6.50 6.85 1.20
C LEU A 183 5.15 7.52 0.89
N LEU A 184 4.09 7.17 1.62
CA LEU A 184 2.76 7.78 1.47
C LEU A 184 2.79 9.27 1.81
N ARG A 185 3.51 9.66 2.86
CA ARG A 185 3.71 11.07 3.25
C ARG A 185 4.40 11.84 2.13
N LEU A 186 5.50 11.32 1.59
CA LEU A 186 6.22 11.96 0.47
C LEU A 186 5.34 12.10 -0.77
N LEU A 187 4.54 11.09 -1.09
CA LEU A 187 3.57 11.17 -2.19
C LEU A 187 2.54 12.28 -1.92
N HIS A 188 1.98 12.35 -0.72
CA HIS A 188 1.03 13.39 -0.33
C HIS A 188 1.63 14.79 -0.43
N GLU A 189 2.87 14.97 0.03
CA GLU A 189 3.62 16.24 -0.03
C GLU A 189 4.08 16.61 -1.46
N GLY A 190 3.85 15.76 -2.47
CA GLY A 190 4.32 15.98 -3.84
C GLY A 190 5.83 15.85 -4.00
N ARG A 191 6.48 15.11 -3.12
CA ARG A 191 7.94 14.88 -3.17
C ARG A 191 8.26 13.63 -3.99
N GLY A 192 9.19 13.78 -4.90
CA GLY A 192 9.68 12.67 -5.76
C GLY A 192 8.95 12.53 -7.09
N VAL A 193 7.79 13.18 -7.27
CA VAL A 193 7.02 13.21 -8.52
C VAL A 193 6.42 14.60 -8.74
N SER A 194 6.15 14.95 -10.01
CA SER A 194 5.50 16.24 -10.35
C SER A 194 4.06 16.32 -9.81
N PRO A 195 3.48 17.54 -9.69
CA PRO A 195 2.09 17.69 -9.25
C PRO A 195 1.09 16.89 -10.08
N GLY A 196 1.20 16.90 -11.41
CA GLY A 196 0.31 16.13 -12.28
C GLY A 196 0.47 14.61 -12.14
N ALA A 197 1.70 14.12 -11.92
CA ALA A 197 1.96 12.71 -11.64
C ALA A 197 1.36 12.28 -10.29
N ARG A 198 1.51 13.12 -9.26
CA ARG A 198 0.91 12.91 -7.93
C ARG A 198 -0.61 12.82 -8.01
N GLU A 199 -1.25 13.80 -8.64
CA GLU A 199 -2.70 13.84 -8.81
C GLU A 199 -3.23 12.58 -9.51
N MET A 200 -2.60 12.20 -10.62
CA MET A 200 -2.93 11.00 -11.40
C MET A 200 -2.79 9.73 -10.56
N LEU A 201 -1.70 9.61 -9.80
CA LEU A 201 -1.42 8.42 -8.98
C LEU A 201 -2.43 8.31 -7.83
N LEU A 202 -2.73 9.40 -7.14
CA LEU A 202 -3.74 9.43 -6.07
C LEU A 202 -5.15 9.13 -6.59
N ALA A 203 -5.52 9.65 -7.78
CA ALA A 203 -6.79 9.32 -8.41
C ALA A 203 -6.90 7.81 -8.69
N TRP A 204 -5.87 7.19 -9.28
CA TRP A 204 -5.85 5.75 -9.52
C TRP A 204 -5.86 4.91 -8.23
N MET A 205 -5.17 5.34 -7.18
CA MET A 205 -5.24 4.68 -5.87
C MET A 205 -6.65 4.77 -5.27
N THR A 206 -7.41 5.84 -5.55
CA THR A 206 -8.81 6.00 -5.10
C THR A 206 -9.75 5.09 -5.89
N GLU A 207 -9.50 4.90 -7.19
CA GLU A 207 -10.26 4.01 -8.08
C GLU A 207 -10.05 2.52 -7.73
N THR A 208 -9.02 2.16 -6.95
CA THR A 208 -8.71 0.77 -6.61
C THR A 208 -9.86 0.11 -5.87
N GLU A 209 -10.31 -1.05 -6.39
CA GLU A 209 -11.36 -1.89 -5.78
C GLU A 209 -10.80 -3.16 -5.12
N THR A 210 -9.50 -3.41 -5.22
CA THR A 210 -8.87 -4.59 -4.60
C THR A 210 -8.89 -4.50 -3.08
N GLY A 211 -9.20 -5.61 -2.39
CA GLY A 211 -9.23 -5.70 -0.93
C GLY A 211 -10.26 -4.78 -0.25
N PRO A 212 -11.54 -4.82 -0.65
CA PRO A 212 -12.57 -3.94 -0.11
C PRO A 212 -12.78 -4.13 1.41
N GLY A 213 -12.43 -5.30 1.94
CA GLY A 213 -12.50 -5.62 3.37
C GLY A 213 -11.32 -5.12 4.21
N ARG A 214 -10.33 -4.40 3.60
CA ARG A 214 -9.13 -3.92 4.29
C ARG A 214 -9.31 -2.49 4.82
N ILE A 215 -8.44 -1.53 4.52
CA ILE A 215 -8.55 -0.16 5.05
C ILE A 215 -9.96 0.41 4.89
N LYS A 216 -10.60 0.20 3.74
CA LYS A 216 -11.99 0.65 3.49
C LYS A 216 -13.04 -0.09 4.32
N GLY A 217 -12.78 -1.33 4.75
CA GLY A 217 -13.79 -2.31 5.17
C GLY A 217 -14.61 -1.94 6.40
N ALA A 218 -14.06 -1.13 7.31
CA ALA A 218 -14.77 -0.70 8.53
C ALA A 218 -14.92 0.83 8.66
N LEU A 219 -14.43 1.59 7.67
CA LEU A 219 -14.60 3.04 7.66
C LEU A 219 -16.07 3.43 7.35
N PRO A 220 -16.53 4.61 7.78
CA PRO A 220 -17.85 5.09 7.42
C PRO A 220 -18.04 5.12 5.89
N PRO A 221 -19.24 4.78 5.39
CA PRO A 221 -19.54 4.83 3.97
C PRO A 221 -19.18 6.19 3.34
N GLY A 222 -18.57 6.18 2.16
CA GLY A 222 -18.18 7.41 1.45
C GLY A 222 -16.87 8.04 1.93
N THR A 223 -16.17 7.47 2.93
CA THR A 223 -14.83 7.94 3.32
C THR A 223 -13.85 7.80 2.14
N PRO A 224 -13.23 8.89 1.66
CA PRO A 224 -12.27 8.79 0.56
C PRO A 224 -10.99 8.09 1.02
N VAL A 225 -10.58 7.06 0.27
CA VAL A 225 -9.36 6.29 0.54
C VAL A 225 -8.61 6.05 -0.76
N ALA A 226 -7.41 6.60 -0.86
CA ALA A 226 -6.46 6.27 -1.91
C ALA A 226 -5.51 5.19 -1.40
N HIS A 227 -5.56 3.95 -1.93
CA HIS A 227 -4.80 2.84 -1.35
C HIS A 227 -4.20 1.88 -2.37
N LYS A 228 -3.24 1.07 -1.90
CA LYS A 228 -2.65 -0.03 -2.66
C LYS A 228 -2.53 -1.27 -1.81
N THR A 229 -3.17 -2.34 -2.25
CA THR A 229 -3.16 -3.64 -1.58
C THR A 229 -2.00 -4.53 -2.04
N GLY A 230 -1.67 -5.53 -1.21
CA GLY A 230 -0.75 -6.60 -1.56
C GLY A 230 -1.25 -7.93 -0.99
N THR A 231 -1.28 -8.99 -1.81
CA THR A 231 -1.81 -10.30 -1.42
C THR A 231 -0.94 -11.41 -1.99
N SER A 232 -0.58 -12.39 -1.16
CA SER A 232 0.00 -13.65 -1.60
C SER A 232 -1.05 -14.75 -1.71
N GLY A 233 -0.71 -15.85 -2.37
CA GLY A 233 -1.41 -17.12 -2.21
C GLY A 233 -1.28 -17.68 -0.78
N THR A 234 -2.07 -18.72 -0.49
CA THR A 234 -1.95 -19.53 0.73
C THR A 234 -1.28 -20.84 0.36
N HIS A 235 -0.18 -21.17 1.03
CA HIS A 235 0.56 -22.41 0.85
C HIS A 235 0.68 -23.13 2.21
N GLU A 236 0.36 -24.41 2.26
CA GLU A 236 0.36 -25.22 3.50
C GLU A 236 -0.38 -24.55 4.68
N GLY A 237 -1.54 -23.96 4.40
CA GLY A 237 -2.36 -23.27 5.41
C GLY A 237 -1.76 -21.96 5.91
N ARG A 238 -0.75 -21.40 5.24
CA ARG A 238 -0.10 -20.13 5.60
C ARG A 238 -0.18 -19.13 4.44
N THR A 239 -0.66 -17.93 4.74
CA THR A 239 -0.67 -16.77 3.83
C THR A 239 0.49 -15.85 4.17
N ARG A 240 1.41 -15.67 3.22
CA ARG A 240 2.63 -14.87 3.42
C ARG A 240 2.37 -13.37 3.51
N ALA A 241 1.33 -12.87 2.85
CA ALA A 241 1.00 -11.45 2.90
C ALA A 241 -0.47 -11.17 2.65
N THR A 242 -1.04 -10.31 3.49
CA THR A 242 -2.29 -9.59 3.30
C THR A 242 -2.06 -8.17 3.78
N ASN A 243 -1.86 -7.24 2.85
CA ASN A 243 -1.37 -5.89 3.15
C ASN A 243 -2.28 -4.83 2.56
N ASP A 244 -2.29 -3.66 3.19
CA ASP A 244 -2.89 -2.46 2.60
C ASP A 244 -2.16 -1.20 3.11
N VAL A 245 -1.87 -0.27 2.19
CA VAL A 245 -1.25 1.01 2.51
C VAL A 245 -2.01 2.12 1.79
N GLY A 246 -2.31 3.23 2.46
CA GLY A 246 -3.12 4.27 1.84
C GLY A 246 -3.24 5.56 2.62
N LEU A 247 -3.92 6.51 1.99
CA LEU A 247 -4.29 7.80 2.53
C LEU A 247 -5.80 7.83 2.73
N ILE A 248 -6.24 8.13 3.94
CA ILE A 248 -7.65 8.28 4.34
C ILE A 248 -7.91 9.76 4.54
N THR A 249 -8.95 10.32 3.92
CA THR A 249 -9.35 11.70 4.15
C THR A 249 -10.36 11.75 5.31
N LEU A 250 -10.02 12.50 6.35
CA LEU A 250 -10.89 12.73 7.51
C LEU A 250 -12.01 13.73 7.19
N PRO A 251 -13.10 13.77 7.98
CA PRO A 251 -14.25 14.67 7.73
C PRO A 251 -13.90 16.17 7.72
N ASP A 252 -12.82 16.56 8.38
CA ASP A 252 -12.33 17.95 8.46
C ASP A 252 -11.29 18.27 7.36
N GLY A 253 -11.05 17.35 6.43
CA GLY A 253 -10.12 17.51 5.32
C GLY A 253 -8.67 17.13 5.64
N ARG A 254 -8.34 16.77 6.88
CA ARG A 254 -7.00 16.23 7.20
C ARG A 254 -6.83 14.83 6.62
N HIS A 255 -5.57 14.38 6.50
CA HIS A 255 -5.24 13.10 5.89
C HIS A 255 -4.49 12.19 6.88
N VAL A 256 -4.95 10.95 6.95
CA VAL A 256 -4.24 9.89 7.66
C VAL A 256 -3.49 9.05 6.63
N ALA A 257 -2.17 9.01 6.72
CA ALA A 257 -1.40 7.97 6.07
C ALA A 257 -1.39 6.74 6.97
N LEU A 258 -1.68 5.57 6.40
CA LEU A 258 -1.75 4.28 7.10
C LEU A 258 -1.08 3.18 6.29
N ALA A 259 -0.26 2.38 6.95
CA ALA A 259 0.33 1.17 6.40
C ALA A 259 0.08 0.00 7.36
N VAL A 260 -0.56 -1.07 6.88
CA VAL A 260 -0.79 -2.30 7.66
C VAL A 260 -0.34 -3.50 6.84
N PHE A 261 0.51 -4.32 7.44
CA PHE A 261 1.04 -5.55 6.88
C PHE A 261 0.67 -6.72 7.78
N VAL A 262 0.12 -7.78 7.20
CA VAL A 262 -0.12 -9.06 7.86
C VAL A 262 0.70 -10.11 7.13
N SER A 263 1.55 -10.85 7.85
CA SER A 263 2.44 -11.86 7.29
C SER A 263 2.37 -13.17 8.06
N ASP A 264 2.63 -14.27 7.34
CA ASP A 264 2.72 -15.62 7.88
C ASP A 264 1.48 -16.08 8.66
N SER A 265 0.32 -15.62 8.22
CA SER A 265 -0.96 -15.84 8.89
C SER A 265 -1.54 -17.22 8.57
N ARG A 266 -2.13 -17.86 9.60
CA ARG A 266 -2.94 -19.07 9.49
C ARG A 266 -4.44 -18.80 9.52
N ALA A 267 -4.85 -17.55 9.80
CA ALA A 267 -6.24 -17.14 9.80
C ALA A 267 -6.82 -17.14 8.38
N ASP A 268 -8.13 -17.20 8.26
CA ASP A 268 -8.84 -17.02 7.00
C ASP A 268 -8.73 -15.56 6.48
N THR A 269 -9.20 -15.33 5.28
CA THR A 269 -9.15 -14.02 4.64
C THR A 269 -9.94 -12.97 5.42
N ALA A 270 -11.11 -13.32 5.95
CA ALA A 270 -11.98 -12.37 6.67
C ALA A 270 -11.31 -11.86 7.94
N ARG A 271 -10.63 -12.73 8.69
CA ARG A 271 -9.89 -12.35 9.90
C ARG A 271 -8.67 -11.48 9.59
N ARG A 272 -7.91 -11.81 8.53
CA ARG A 272 -6.76 -10.99 8.10
C ARG A 272 -7.19 -9.60 7.65
N GLU A 273 -8.20 -9.52 6.80
CA GLU A 273 -8.74 -8.24 6.30
C GLU A 273 -9.43 -7.46 7.43
N GLY A 274 -10.17 -8.13 8.31
CA GLY A 274 -10.80 -7.53 9.47
C GLY A 274 -9.80 -6.90 10.45
N ALA A 275 -8.62 -7.50 10.65
CA ALA A 275 -7.56 -6.90 11.45
C ALA A 275 -7.09 -5.55 10.85
N ILE A 276 -6.89 -5.50 9.53
CA ILE A 276 -6.53 -4.25 8.81
C ILE A 276 -7.65 -3.22 8.94
N ALA A 277 -8.90 -3.62 8.67
CA ALA A 277 -10.06 -2.74 8.73
C ALA A 277 -10.29 -2.14 10.12
N ASN A 278 -10.20 -2.96 11.17
CA ASN A 278 -10.41 -2.53 12.54
C ASN A 278 -9.28 -1.59 13.03
N ILE A 279 -8.03 -1.83 12.61
CA ILE A 279 -6.92 -0.90 12.88
C ILE A 279 -7.18 0.44 12.20
N ALA A 280 -7.59 0.45 10.92
CA ALA A 280 -7.94 1.67 10.20
C ALA A 280 -9.09 2.42 10.89
N ARG A 281 -10.13 1.69 11.33
CA ARG A 281 -11.27 2.25 12.05
C ARG A 281 -10.88 2.87 13.39
N ALA A 282 -10.07 2.20 14.17
CA ALA A 282 -9.62 2.71 15.48
C ALA A 282 -8.85 4.04 15.33
N LEU A 283 -7.98 4.14 14.33
CA LEU A 283 -7.27 5.39 14.04
C LEU A 283 -8.22 6.48 13.54
N TRP A 284 -9.14 6.13 12.64
CA TRP A 284 -10.14 7.06 12.13
C TRP A 284 -11.02 7.62 13.27
N ASP A 285 -11.52 6.77 14.17
CA ASP A 285 -12.35 7.18 15.31
C ASP A 285 -11.61 8.15 16.25
N CYS A 286 -10.30 7.87 16.50
CA CYS A 286 -9.49 8.74 17.35
C CYS A 286 -9.15 10.08 16.70
N TRP A 287 -8.86 10.09 15.41
CA TRP A 287 -8.31 11.26 14.74
C TRP A 287 -9.35 12.07 13.95
N SER A 288 -10.57 11.55 13.74
CA SER A 288 -11.66 12.29 13.09
C SER A 288 -12.27 13.39 13.97
N SER A 289 -12.08 13.33 15.29
CA SER A 289 -12.47 14.44 16.16
C SER A 289 -11.50 15.62 16.01
N PRO A 290 -11.99 16.88 15.91
CA PRO A 290 -11.11 18.04 15.85
C PRO A 290 -10.18 18.05 17.06
N ALA A 291 -8.89 18.32 16.82
CA ALA A 291 -7.96 18.62 17.91
C ALA A 291 -8.50 19.86 18.65
N LYS A 292 -8.78 19.71 19.94
CA LYS A 292 -9.19 20.83 20.79
C LYS A 292 -8.02 21.75 21.08
#